data_8cb5b5deb3ecf4dc7f7b7d7e945cd3cc
#
_entry.id   8cb5b5deb3ecf4dc7f7b7d7e945cd3cc
#
_cell.length_a   1.000
_cell.length_b   1.000
_cell.length_c   1.000
_cell.angle_alpha   90.00
_cell.angle_beta   90.00
_cell.angle_gamma   90.00
#
_symmetry.space_group_name_H-M   'P 1'
#
loop_
_entity.id
_entity.type
_entity.pdbx_description
1 polymer ?
#
loop_
_entity_poly.entity_id
_entity_poly.type
_entity_poly.pdbx_seq_one_letter_code
_entity_poly.pdbx_strand_id
1 'polypeptide(L)'
;MIITGMEDFQSVCKNRLVKTYNKMFSNGHINLDNVFIVWACKTLQNYKALASTTVDGDEVYVEYTYNGDKQELYEDVYIKQLNTKYE
;
A
#
# COMPACT_ATOMS: atom_id res chain seq x y z
N MET A 1 11.82 8.11 9.56
CA MET A 1 11.23 6.77 9.79
C MET A 1 12.30 5.71 9.60
N ILE A 2 12.41 4.79 10.55
CA ILE A 2 13.38 3.68 10.48
C ILE A 2 12.62 2.39 10.20
N ILE A 3 12.99 1.68 9.14
CA ILE A 3 12.45 0.37 8.80
C ILE A 3 13.50 -0.68 9.13
N THR A 4 13.15 -1.66 9.95
CA THR A 4 14.10 -2.64 10.49
C THR A 4 14.16 -3.94 9.70
N GLY A 5 13.29 -4.13 8.71
CA GLY A 5 13.29 -5.32 7.86
C GLY A 5 12.01 -5.41 7.05
N MET A 6 11.90 -6.47 6.24
CA MET A 6 10.76 -6.66 5.35
C MET A 6 9.44 -6.78 6.10
N GLU A 7 9.41 -7.49 7.21
CA GLU A 7 8.19 -7.66 7.99
C GLU A 7 7.72 -6.34 8.57
N ASP A 8 8.65 -5.55 9.11
CA ASP A 8 8.37 -4.21 9.60
C ASP A 8 7.86 -3.30 8.47
N PHE A 9 8.51 -3.34 7.31
CA PHE A 9 8.11 -2.56 6.15
C PHE A 9 6.67 -2.86 5.74
N GLN A 10 6.32 -4.15 5.63
CA GLN A 10 4.96 -4.55 5.24
C GLN A 10 3.93 -4.10 6.27
N SER A 11 4.26 -4.17 7.55
CA SER A 11 3.39 -3.70 8.63
C SER A 11 3.15 -2.19 8.52
N VAL A 12 4.20 -1.42 8.27
CA VAL A 12 4.11 0.03 8.08
C VAL A 12 3.22 0.35 6.88
N CYS A 13 3.40 -0.35 5.76
CA CYS A 13 2.60 -0.14 4.55
C CYS A 13 1.12 -0.40 4.81
N LYS A 14 0.78 -1.51 5.47
CA LYS A 14 -0.61 -1.85 5.77
C LYS A 14 -1.26 -0.82 6.68
N ASN A 15 -0.57 -0.40 7.73
CA ASN A 15 -1.09 0.61 8.63
C ASN A 15 -1.30 1.95 7.93
N ARG A 16 -0.39 2.31 7.05
CA ARG A 16 -0.52 3.55 6.27
C ARG A 16 -1.69 3.46 5.29
N LEU A 17 -1.88 2.32 4.64
CA LEU A 17 -2.98 2.13 3.69
C LEU A 17 -4.34 2.27 4.35
N VAL A 18 -4.51 1.71 5.55
CA VAL A 18 -5.75 1.88 6.30
C VAL A 18 -6.05 3.36 6.52
N LYS A 19 -5.07 4.13 6.95
CA LYS A 19 -5.24 5.57 7.21
C LYS A 19 -5.56 6.33 5.93
N THR A 20 -4.83 6.05 4.87
CA THR A 20 -5.01 6.74 3.59
C THR A 20 -6.37 6.42 2.98
N TYR A 21 -6.77 5.16 2.97
CA TYR A 21 -8.05 4.75 2.44
C TYR A 21 -9.20 5.43 3.19
N ASN A 22 -9.18 5.38 4.51
CA ASN A 22 -10.23 5.96 5.34
C ASN A 22 -10.31 7.48 5.20
N LYS A 23 -9.21 8.12 4.85
CA LYS A 23 -9.18 9.55 4.59
C LYS A 23 -9.76 9.88 3.21
N MET A 24 -9.48 9.04 2.19
CA MET A 24 -9.92 9.27 0.81
C MET A 24 -11.39 8.94 0.59
N PHE A 25 -11.89 7.92 1.28
CA PHE A 25 -13.26 7.42 1.08
C PHE A 25 -14.07 7.62 2.35
N SER A 26 -14.87 8.69 2.37
CA SER A 26 -15.60 9.11 3.58
C SER A 26 -16.68 8.13 4.03
N ASN A 27 -17.17 7.26 3.14
CA ASN A 27 -18.21 6.28 3.45
C ASN A 27 -17.67 4.91 3.89
N GLY A 28 -16.35 4.73 3.86
CA GLY A 28 -15.74 3.46 4.15
C GLY A 28 -14.84 3.53 5.36
N HIS A 29 -14.98 2.56 6.25
CA HIS A 29 -14.02 2.33 7.31
C HIS A 29 -13.46 0.93 7.13
N ILE A 30 -12.18 0.87 6.81
CA ILE A 30 -11.46 -0.40 6.74
C ILE A 30 -10.49 -0.52 7.91
N ASN A 31 -10.11 -1.75 8.18
CA ASN A 31 -9.09 -2.05 9.19
C ASN A 31 -8.01 -2.93 8.56
N LEU A 32 -7.06 -3.40 9.37
CA LEU A 32 -5.94 -4.19 8.87
C LEU A 32 -6.36 -5.49 8.17
N ASP A 33 -7.53 -6.05 8.51
CA ASP A 33 -8.02 -7.26 7.87
C ASP A 33 -8.46 -7.03 6.42
N ASN A 34 -8.66 -5.77 6.03
CA ASN A 34 -9.13 -5.39 4.70
C ASN A 34 -8.00 -5.00 3.76
N VAL A 35 -6.76 -5.04 4.20
CA VAL A 35 -5.61 -4.66 3.38
C VAL A 35 -4.64 -5.81 3.25
N PHE A 36 -3.96 -5.87 2.10
CA PHE A 36 -2.97 -6.92 1.87
C PHE A 36 -1.85 -6.42 0.99
N ILE A 37 -0.70 -7.08 1.10
CA ILE A 37 0.46 -6.81 0.26
C ILE A 37 0.38 -7.73 -0.96
N VAL A 38 0.35 -7.15 -2.16
CA VAL A 38 0.35 -7.92 -3.41
C VAL A 38 1.74 -8.50 -3.64
N TRP A 39 2.76 -7.67 -3.50
CA TRP A 39 4.15 -8.12 -3.51
C TRP A 39 5.01 -7.08 -2.80
N ALA A 40 6.19 -7.51 -2.37
CA ALA A 40 7.17 -6.63 -1.76
C ALA A 40 8.56 -7.13 -2.08
N CYS A 41 9.51 -6.21 -2.19
CA CYS A 41 10.90 -6.56 -2.43
C CYS A 41 11.83 -5.61 -1.68
N LYS A 42 13.07 -6.06 -1.53
CA LYS A 42 14.13 -5.28 -0.92
C LYS A 42 15.34 -5.30 -1.84
N THR A 43 15.93 -4.14 -2.06
CA THR A 43 17.20 -4.02 -2.79
C THR A 43 18.12 -3.13 -1.96
N LEU A 44 19.19 -3.72 -1.41
CA LEU A 44 20.07 -3.06 -0.47
C LEU A 44 19.27 -2.54 0.74
N GLN A 45 19.27 -1.26 1.02
CA GLN A 45 18.51 -0.68 2.12
C GLN A 45 17.16 -0.11 1.70
N ASN A 46 16.77 -0.31 0.44
CA ASN A 46 15.53 0.21 -0.11
C ASN A 46 14.47 -0.89 -0.18
N TYR A 47 13.22 -0.50 0.04
CA TYR A 47 12.08 -1.43 0.00
C TYR A 47 11.01 -0.91 -0.93
N LYS A 48 10.29 -1.81 -1.56
CA LYS A 48 9.16 -1.47 -2.40
C LYS A 48 8.04 -2.48 -2.22
N ALA A 49 6.79 -2.00 -2.22
CA ALA A 49 5.63 -2.87 -2.12
C ALA A 49 4.47 -2.32 -2.92
N LEU A 50 3.63 -3.23 -3.39
CA LEU A 50 2.31 -2.91 -3.94
C LEU A 50 1.29 -3.50 -2.99
N ALA A 51 0.35 -2.68 -2.55
CA ALA A 51 -0.69 -3.08 -1.60
C ALA A 51 -2.07 -2.75 -2.15
N SER A 52 -3.08 -3.43 -1.65
CA SER A 52 -4.47 -3.21 -2.07
C SER A 52 -5.43 -3.54 -0.94
N THR A 53 -6.72 -3.33 -1.21
CA THR A 53 -7.79 -3.61 -0.26
C THR A 53 -8.70 -4.70 -0.79
N THR A 54 -9.44 -5.34 0.11
CA THR A 54 -10.42 -6.37 -0.22
C THR A 54 -11.82 -5.80 -0.40
N VAL A 55 -11.98 -4.49 -0.36
CA VAL A 55 -13.29 -3.83 -0.45
C VAL A 55 -13.73 -3.73 -1.90
N ASP A 56 -14.93 -4.25 -2.19
CA ASP A 56 -15.50 -4.21 -3.54
C ASP A 56 -15.93 -2.79 -3.92
N GLY A 57 -15.66 -2.43 -5.17
CA GLY A 57 -16.12 -1.17 -5.74
C GLY A 57 -15.15 -0.01 -5.63
N ASP A 58 -14.36 0.05 -4.58
CA ASP A 58 -13.37 1.10 -4.35
C ASP A 58 -11.96 0.51 -4.32
N GLU A 59 -11.65 -0.28 -5.35
CA GLU A 59 -10.35 -0.93 -5.44
C GLU A 59 -9.28 0.10 -5.74
N VAL A 60 -8.30 0.15 -4.87
CA VAL A 60 -7.12 1.00 -5.04
C VAL A 60 -5.87 0.13 -5.03
N TYR A 61 -4.88 0.55 -5.78
CA TYR A 61 -3.54 -0.01 -5.69
C TYR A 61 -2.63 1.09 -5.18
N VAL A 62 -1.85 0.76 -4.17
CA VAL A 62 -0.96 1.74 -3.55
C VAL A 62 0.46 1.20 -3.61
N GLU A 63 1.34 1.99 -4.19
CA GLU A 63 2.74 1.66 -4.28
C GLU A 63 3.49 2.40 -3.18
N TYR A 64 4.21 1.63 -2.36
CA TYR A 64 5.04 2.18 -1.30
C TYR A 64 6.50 2.02 -1.68
N THR A 65 7.25 3.10 -1.55
CA THR A 65 8.68 3.10 -1.82
C THR A 65 9.40 3.70 -0.62
N TYR A 66 10.32 2.92 -0.04
CA TYR A 66 11.13 3.38 1.07
C TYR A 66 12.58 3.55 0.64
N ASN A 67 13.11 4.74 0.82
CA ASN A 67 14.51 5.05 0.61
C ASN A 67 15.23 4.94 1.95
N GLY A 68 16.03 3.89 2.11
CA GLY A 68 16.71 3.62 3.37
C GLY A 68 17.81 4.61 3.71
N ASP A 69 18.46 5.20 2.70
CA ASP A 69 19.50 6.20 2.93
C ASP A 69 18.94 7.47 3.56
N LYS A 70 17.75 7.87 3.09
CA LYS A 70 17.09 9.09 3.58
C LYS A 70 16.04 8.79 4.65
N GLN A 71 15.73 7.53 4.88
CA GLN A 71 14.67 7.10 5.82
C GLN A 71 13.32 7.75 5.49
N GLU A 72 12.99 7.78 4.19
CA GLU A 72 11.76 8.39 3.67
C GLU A 72 10.87 7.34 3.04
N LEU A 73 9.57 7.41 3.35
CA LEU A 73 8.54 6.56 2.75
C LEU A 73 7.68 7.39 1.82
N TYR A 74 7.50 6.90 0.59
CA TYR A 74 6.62 7.52 -0.41
C TYR A 74 5.42 6.61 -0.65
N GLU A 75 4.27 7.24 -0.88
CA GLU A 75 3.01 6.55 -1.12
C GLU A 75 2.38 7.10 -2.40
N ASP A 76 2.17 6.22 -3.38
CA ASP A 76 1.53 6.58 -4.65
C ASP A 76 0.24 5.77 -4.77
N VAL A 77 -0.89 6.48 -4.86
CA VAL A 77 -2.22 5.85 -4.91
C VAL A 77 -2.71 5.82 -6.36
N TYR A 78 -3.10 4.63 -6.82
CA TYR A 78 -3.63 4.43 -8.17
C TYR A 78 -5.06 3.95 -8.10
N ILE A 79 -5.95 4.62 -8.82
CA ILE A 79 -7.37 4.27 -8.88
C ILE A 79 -7.65 3.67 -10.25
N LYS A 80 -8.34 2.54 -10.28
CA LYS A 80 -8.69 1.87 -11.52
C LYS A 80 -9.67 2.75 -12.31
N GLN A 81 -9.33 3.03 -13.56
CA GLN A 81 -10.16 3.84 -14.45
C GLN A 81 -10.92 3.01 -15.48
N LEU A 82 -10.43 1.82 -15.80
CA LEU A 82 -11.01 1.01 -16.86
C LEU A 82 -10.79 -0.47 -16.57
N ASN A 83 -11.84 -1.25 -16.80
CA ASN A 83 -11.77 -2.69 -16.76
C ASN A 83 -12.42 -3.25 -18.02
N THR A 84 -11.63 -3.89 -18.89
CA THR A 84 -12.09 -4.40 -20.15
C THR A 84 -11.80 -5.90 -20.24
N LYS A 85 -12.82 -6.68 -20.58
CA LYS A 85 -12.67 -8.11 -20.83
C LYS A 85 -12.48 -8.34 -22.33
N TYR A 86 -11.40 -9.01 -22.71
CA TYR A 86 -11.08 -9.27 -24.11
C TYR A 86 -11.49 -10.67 -24.58
N GLU A 87 -11.78 -11.59 -23.66
CA GLU A 87 -12.19 -12.95 -23.98
C GLU A 87 -13.31 -13.43 -23.08
#